data_5e23efa942c2dbc62600c35983c5e304
#
_entry.id   5e23efa942c2dbc62600c35983c5e304
#
_cell.length_a   1.000
_cell.length_b   1.000
_cell.length_c   1.000
_cell.angle_alpha   90.00
_cell.angle_beta   90.00
_cell.angle_gamma   90.00
#
_symmetry.space_group_name_H-M   'P 1'
#
loop_
_entity.id
_entity.type
_entity.pdbx_description
1 polymer ?
#
loop_
_entity_poly.entity_id
_entity_poly.type
_entity_poly.pdbx_seq_one_letter_code
_entity_poly.pdbx_strand_id
1 'polypeptide(L)'
;YLYPRSKICVFARSERERNFALSLGAGWAGEPAEKSPEKLAAVIDTTPAWKPVVEALANLAPGGRLVINAIRKEALDRDQLLRLEYPLHLWQEKEIKSVANVARRDIAEFLDLAAKIPILPDVEEYAFFDANRALAELKAGQIRGAKVLKIGNGR
;
A
#
# COMPACT_ATOMS: atom_id res chain seq x y z
N TYR A 1 11.45 1.36 11.99
CA TYR A 1 11.52 1.60 13.44
C TYR A 1 11.10 0.38 14.25
N LEU A 2 9.89 -0.15 14.05
CA LEU A 2 9.43 -1.31 14.82
C LEU A 2 10.19 -2.58 14.47
N TYR A 3 10.54 -2.75 13.23
CA TYR A 3 11.23 -3.92 12.69
C TYR A 3 12.45 -3.52 11.85
N PRO A 4 13.51 -2.98 12.45
CA PRO A 4 14.64 -2.36 11.71
C PRO A 4 15.43 -3.34 10.83
N ARG A 5 15.24 -4.65 11.02
CA ARG A 5 15.86 -5.70 10.20
C ARG A 5 14.98 -6.19 9.07
N SER A 6 13.73 -5.68 8.97
CA SER A 6 12.83 -6.09 7.89
C SER A 6 13.27 -5.47 6.57
N LYS A 7 13.33 -6.30 5.54
CA LYS A 7 13.50 -5.85 4.16
C LYS A 7 12.12 -5.46 3.61
N ILE A 8 12.03 -4.28 3.03
CA ILE A 8 10.79 -3.77 2.44
C ILE A 8 10.92 -3.84 0.93
N CYS A 9 10.01 -4.56 0.29
CA CYS A 9 9.84 -4.60 -1.15
C CYS A 9 8.55 -3.86 -1.53
N VAL A 10 8.61 -3.01 -2.55
CA VAL A 10 7.45 -2.24 -3.01
C VAL A 10 7.14 -2.62 -4.45
N PHE A 11 5.86 -2.87 -4.72
CA PHE A 11 5.36 -3.11 -6.08
C PHE A 11 4.51 -1.91 -6.51
N ALA A 12 4.91 -1.25 -7.58
CA ALA A 12 4.20 -0.10 -8.12
C ALA A 12 4.26 -0.04 -9.64
N ARG A 13 3.20 0.47 -10.28
CA ARG A 13 3.06 0.49 -11.74
C ARG A 13 3.99 1.48 -12.41
N SER A 14 4.14 2.67 -11.86
CA SER A 14 4.95 3.71 -12.44
C SER A 14 6.39 3.70 -11.91
N GLU A 15 7.34 4.00 -12.78
CA GLU A 15 8.73 4.14 -12.39
C GLU A 15 8.91 5.26 -11.34
N ARG A 16 8.13 6.33 -11.46
CA ARG A 16 8.13 7.43 -10.47
C ARG A 16 7.80 6.94 -9.06
N GLU A 17 6.78 6.08 -8.92
CA GLU A 17 6.39 5.52 -7.61
C GLU A 17 7.45 4.55 -7.08
N ARG A 18 8.06 3.75 -7.96
CA ARG A 18 9.16 2.85 -7.59
C ARG A 18 10.36 3.63 -7.09
N ASN A 19 10.77 4.67 -7.82
CA ASN A 19 11.88 5.54 -7.41
C ASN A 19 11.58 6.29 -6.11
N PHE A 20 10.34 6.71 -5.91
CA PHE A 20 9.92 7.31 -4.63
C PHE A 20 10.01 6.30 -3.48
N ALA A 21 9.55 5.08 -3.65
CA ALA A 21 9.68 4.03 -2.63
C ALA A 21 11.14 3.77 -2.25
N LEU A 22 12.04 3.70 -3.24
CA LEU A 22 13.48 3.54 -2.99
C LEU A 22 14.06 4.74 -2.22
N SER A 23 13.64 5.97 -2.54
CA SER A 23 14.07 7.17 -1.82
C SER A 23 13.60 7.21 -0.35
N LEU A 24 12.52 6.50 -0.03
CA LEU A 24 12.02 6.31 1.33
C LEU A 24 12.68 5.15 2.08
N GLY A 25 13.63 4.44 1.44
CA GLY A 25 14.37 3.36 2.07
C GLY A 25 13.85 1.95 1.79
N ALA A 26 12.99 1.75 0.78
CA ALA A 26 12.69 0.41 0.30
C ALA A 26 13.96 -0.26 -0.24
N GLY A 27 14.18 -1.51 0.12
CA GLY A 27 15.35 -2.27 -0.34
C GLY A 27 15.24 -2.74 -1.79
N TRP A 28 14.01 -2.76 -2.33
CA TRP A 28 13.70 -3.11 -3.70
C TRP A 28 12.34 -2.54 -4.11
N ALA A 29 12.22 -2.16 -5.38
CA ALA A 29 10.95 -1.75 -5.96
C ALA A 29 10.83 -2.27 -7.40
N GLY A 30 9.71 -2.92 -7.72
CA GLY A 30 9.43 -3.52 -9.03
C GLY A 30 8.00 -3.35 -9.49
N GLU A 31 7.71 -3.86 -10.70
CA GLU A 31 6.34 -3.89 -11.21
C GLU A 31 5.49 -4.96 -10.50
N PRO A 32 4.15 -4.81 -10.48
CA PRO A 32 3.29 -5.77 -9.80
C PRO A 32 3.43 -7.22 -10.25
N ALA A 33 3.83 -7.46 -11.50
CA ALA A 33 4.03 -8.80 -12.05
C ALA A 33 5.46 -9.37 -11.87
N GLU A 34 6.37 -8.58 -11.33
CA GLU A 34 7.73 -9.04 -11.08
C GLU A 34 7.80 -9.93 -9.84
N LYS A 35 8.85 -10.72 -9.79
CA LYS A 35 9.19 -11.49 -8.59
C LYS A 35 10.09 -10.67 -7.69
N SER A 36 9.75 -10.58 -6.41
CA SER A 36 10.65 -10.02 -5.42
C SER A 36 11.96 -10.83 -5.32
N PRO A 37 13.09 -10.20 -4.97
CA PRO A 37 14.37 -10.90 -4.83
C PRO A 37 14.33 -12.06 -3.85
N GLU A 38 13.47 -11.98 -2.85
CA GLU A 38 13.25 -13.02 -1.83
C GLU A 38 11.75 -13.24 -1.65
N LYS A 39 11.36 -14.44 -1.19
CA LYS A 39 9.97 -14.71 -0.80
C LYS A 39 9.58 -13.87 0.41
N LEU A 40 8.37 -13.35 0.41
CA LEU A 40 7.88 -12.37 1.36
C LEU A 40 7.11 -13.05 2.50
N ALA A 41 7.43 -12.71 3.75
CA ALA A 41 6.67 -13.19 4.91
C ALA A 41 5.27 -12.56 4.99
N ALA A 42 5.13 -11.32 4.55
CA ALA A 42 3.85 -10.62 4.49
C ALA A 42 3.79 -9.63 3.33
N VAL A 43 2.60 -9.44 2.77
CA VAL A 43 2.30 -8.41 1.79
C VAL A 43 1.07 -7.65 2.22
N ILE A 44 1.09 -6.31 2.08
CA ILE A 44 -0.07 -5.44 2.26
C ILE A 44 -0.49 -4.93 0.89
N ASP A 45 -1.70 -5.25 0.45
CA ASP A 45 -2.27 -4.76 -0.79
C ASP A 45 -3.27 -3.63 -0.50
N THR A 46 -3.01 -2.46 -1.08
CA THR A 46 -3.85 -1.26 -0.95
C THR A 46 -4.56 -0.90 -2.25
N THR A 47 -4.44 -1.75 -3.27
CA THR A 47 -4.95 -1.47 -4.61
C THR A 47 -6.41 -1.89 -4.77
N PRO A 48 -7.19 -1.27 -5.68
CA PRO A 48 -8.54 -1.71 -6.00
C PRO A 48 -8.57 -2.91 -6.97
N ALA A 49 -7.43 -3.32 -7.54
CA ALA A 49 -7.32 -4.36 -8.56
C ALA A 49 -7.13 -5.75 -7.96
N TRP A 50 -7.48 -6.80 -8.72
CA TRP A 50 -7.27 -8.21 -8.34
C TRP A 50 -5.93 -8.78 -8.79
N LYS A 51 -5.40 -8.29 -9.91
CA LYS A 51 -4.09 -8.74 -10.41
C LYS A 51 -2.99 -8.66 -9.34
N PRO A 52 -2.81 -7.56 -8.60
CA PRO A 52 -1.81 -7.48 -7.53
C PRO A 52 -2.01 -8.52 -6.42
N VAL A 53 -3.25 -8.93 -6.14
CA VAL A 53 -3.54 -9.98 -5.16
C VAL A 53 -2.97 -11.32 -5.62
N VAL A 54 -3.22 -11.70 -6.87
CA VAL A 54 -2.72 -12.96 -7.45
C VAL A 54 -1.19 -12.97 -7.50
N GLU A 55 -0.58 -11.90 -8.01
CA GLU A 55 0.88 -11.77 -8.10
C GLU A 55 1.55 -11.76 -6.72
N ALA A 56 0.91 -11.12 -5.73
CA ALA A 56 1.41 -11.12 -4.36
C ALA A 56 1.46 -12.51 -3.74
N LEU A 57 0.41 -13.33 -3.94
CA LEU A 57 0.37 -14.71 -3.45
C LEU A 57 1.50 -15.57 -4.02
N ALA A 58 1.87 -15.36 -5.29
CA ALA A 58 3.01 -16.02 -5.90
C ALA A 58 4.36 -15.61 -5.28
N ASN A 59 4.44 -14.42 -4.70
CA ASN A 59 5.62 -13.89 -4.03
C ASN A 59 5.73 -14.28 -2.55
N LEU A 60 4.67 -14.78 -1.92
CA LEU A 60 4.70 -15.19 -0.51
C LEU A 60 5.59 -16.40 -0.26
N ALA A 61 6.26 -16.37 0.88
CA ALA A 61 6.92 -17.53 1.48
C ALA A 61 5.88 -18.54 2.01
N PRO A 62 6.28 -19.78 2.31
CA PRO A 62 5.47 -20.69 3.10
C PRO A 62 5.02 -20.04 4.41
N GLY A 63 3.74 -20.20 4.80
CA GLY A 63 3.15 -19.53 5.96
C GLY A 63 3.00 -18.01 5.82
N GLY A 64 3.29 -17.46 4.66
CA GLY A 64 3.21 -16.02 4.40
C GLY A 64 1.77 -15.52 4.31
N ARG A 65 1.56 -14.25 4.65
CA ARG A 65 0.24 -13.63 4.72
C ARG A 65 0.09 -12.45 3.76
N LEU A 66 -0.96 -12.48 2.94
CA LEU A 66 -1.44 -11.33 2.19
C LEU A 66 -2.57 -10.64 2.96
N VAL A 67 -2.41 -9.35 3.25
CA VAL A 67 -3.42 -8.51 3.87
C VAL A 67 -3.98 -7.53 2.85
N ILE A 68 -5.25 -7.66 2.52
CA ILE A 68 -5.95 -6.72 1.65
C ILE A 68 -6.47 -5.57 2.50
N ASN A 69 -5.85 -4.39 2.35
CA ASN A 69 -6.23 -3.15 3.01
C ASN A 69 -6.82 -2.15 1.98
N ALA A 70 -7.71 -2.63 1.15
CA ALA A 70 -8.43 -1.83 0.17
C ALA A 70 -9.90 -1.72 0.56
N ILE A 71 -10.46 -0.51 0.50
CA ILE A 71 -11.87 -0.25 0.83
C ILE A 71 -12.79 -1.06 -0.08
N ARG A 72 -12.40 -1.24 -1.34
CA ARG A 72 -13.14 -2.03 -2.35
C ARG A 72 -12.20 -2.66 -3.35
N LYS A 73 -12.67 -3.71 -4.00
CA LYS A 73 -12.06 -4.28 -5.20
C LYS A 73 -12.97 -4.00 -6.40
N GLU A 74 -12.37 -3.60 -7.51
CA GLU A 74 -13.09 -3.34 -8.76
C GLU A 74 -13.36 -4.64 -9.51
N ALA A 75 -14.36 -4.62 -10.41
CA ALA A 75 -14.72 -5.80 -11.18
C ALA A 75 -13.90 -5.93 -12.49
N LEU A 76 -13.17 -4.88 -12.88
CA LEU A 76 -12.52 -4.76 -14.19
C LEU A 76 -11.56 -5.91 -14.51
N ASP A 77 -10.81 -6.36 -13.52
CA ASP A 77 -9.80 -7.43 -13.63
C ASP A 77 -10.12 -8.65 -12.77
N ARG A 78 -11.41 -8.91 -12.48
CA ARG A 78 -11.85 -10.06 -11.67
C ARG A 78 -11.47 -11.40 -12.29
N ASP A 79 -11.36 -11.47 -13.60
CA ASP A 79 -10.91 -12.63 -14.35
C ASP A 79 -9.49 -13.07 -13.95
N GLN A 80 -8.68 -12.18 -13.39
CA GLN A 80 -7.35 -12.52 -12.88
C GLN A 80 -7.40 -13.57 -11.74
N LEU A 81 -8.52 -13.68 -11.03
CA LEU A 81 -8.72 -14.72 -10.02
C LEU A 81 -8.73 -16.13 -10.62
N LEU A 82 -9.08 -16.29 -11.89
CA LEU A 82 -9.03 -17.58 -12.59
C LEU A 82 -7.58 -18.06 -12.81
N ARG A 83 -6.58 -17.21 -12.62
CA ARG A 83 -5.15 -17.56 -12.69
C ARG A 83 -4.60 -18.13 -11.38
N LEU A 84 -5.44 -18.27 -10.36
CA LEU A 84 -5.03 -18.91 -9.11
C LEU A 84 -4.74 -20.39 -9.33
N GLU A 85 -3.52 -20.76 -9.08
CA GLU A 85 -3.03 -22.14 -9.08
C GLU A 85 -2.74 -22.54 -7.65
N TYR A 86 -3.42 -23.58 -7.14
CA TYR A 86 -3.30 -24.00 -5.75
C TYR A 86 -1.84 -24.24 -5.32
N PRO A 87 -0.99 -24.97 -6.08
CA PRO A 87 0.38 -25.22 -5.67
C PRO A 87 1.25 -23.96 -5.53
N LEU A 88 0.99 -22.95 -6.37
CA LEU A 88 1.79 -21.74 -6.40
C LEU A 88 1.28 -20.66 -5.42
N HIS A 89 -0.03 -20.49 -5.36
CA HIS A 89 -0.62 -19.33 -4.72
C HIS A 89 -1.13 -19.59 -3.29
N LEU A 90 -1.55 -20.84 -2.99
CA LEU A 90 -2.20 -21.15 -1.70
C LEU A 90 -1.51 -22.27 -0.92
N TRP A 91 -0.82 -23.19 -1.61
CA TRP A 91 -0.09 -24.27 -0.97
C TRP A 91 0.92 -23.75 0.06
N GLN A 92 1.27 -24.57 1.06
CA GLN A 92 2.22 -24.23 2.12
C GLN A 92 1.68 -23.17 3.10
N GLU A 93 0.43 -23.32 3.50
CA GLU A 93 -0.18 -22.52 4.59
C GLU A 93 -0.21 -21.00 4.33
N LYS A 94 -0.26 -20.59 3.06
CA LYS A 94 -0.39 -19.17 2.71
C LYS A 94 -1.78 -18.66 3.07
N GLU A 95 -1.83 -17.46 3.62
CA GLU A 95 -3.06 -16.84 4.09
C GLU A 95 -3.45 -15.61 3.25
N ILE A 96 -4.75 -15.44 3.06
CA ILE A 96 -5.35 -14.18 2.60
C ILE A 96 -6.24 -13.64 3.72
N LYS A 97 -6.04 -12.39 4.10
CA LYS A 97 -6.84 -11.71 5.11
C LYS A 97 -7.23 -10.32 4.62
N SER A 98 -8.43 -9.86 4.95
CA SER A 98 -8.83 -8.47 4.76
C SER A 98 -8.81 -7.71 6.09
N VAL A 99 -8.69 -6.38 5.99
CA VAL A 99 -8.83 -5.44 7.10
C VAL A 99 -10.05 -4.58 6.81
N ALA A 100 -10.94 -4.45 7.78
CA ALA A 100 -12.11 -3.60 7.69
C ALA A 100 -11.97 -2.44 8.68
N ASN A 101 -11.97 -1.24 8.15
CA ASN A 101 -12.02 0.03 8.91
C ASN A 101 -10.88 0.23 9.92
N VAL A 102 -10.89 1.39 10.57
CA VAL A 102 -9.98 1.79 11.63
C VAL A 102 -10.76 1.85 12.94
N ALA A 103 -10.35 1.08 13.94
CA ALA A 103 -10.93 1.15 15.26
C ALA A 103 -10.34 2.31 16.08
N ARG A 104 -11.08 2.78 17.09
CA ARG A 104 -10.60 3.85 17.98
C ARG A 104 -9.25 3.52 18.63
N ARG A 105 -9.05 2.26 18.96
CA ARG A 105 -7.80 1.75 19.54
C ARG A 105 -6.62 1.90 18.57
N ASP A 106 -6.84 1.58 17.29
CA ASP A 106 -5.79 1.67 16.25
C ASP A 106 -5.30 3.13 16.11
N ILE A 107 -6.23 4.11 16.20
CA ILE A 107 -5.89 5.53 16.16
C ILE A 107 -5.04 5.91 17.36
N ALA A 108 -5.42 5.50 18.58
CA ALA A 108 -4.68 5.83 19.79
C ALA A 108 -3.26 5.23 19.76
N GLU A 109 -3.14 3.94 19.41
CA GLU A 109 -1.85 3.25 19.30
C GLU A 109 -0.96 3.86 18.21
N PHE A 110 -1.56 4.27 17.07
CA PHE A 110 -0.82 4.93 15.99
C PHE A 110 -0.32 6.32 16.40
N LEU A 111 -1.12 7.13 17.08
CA LEU A 111 -0.71 8.46 17.55
C LEU A 111 0.42 8.36 18.58
N ASP A 112 0.36 7.40 19.50
CA ASP A 112 1.44 7.15 20.45
C ASP A 112 2.73 6.72 19.76
N LEU A 113 2.63 5.92 18.69
CA LEU A 113 3.76 5.53 17.87
C LEU A 113 4.32 6.71 17.09
N ALA A 114 3.46 7.50 16.42
CA ALA A 114 3.86 8.65 15.62
C ALA A 114 4.55 9.73 16.45
N ALA A 115 4.18 9.86 17.73
CA ALA A 115 4.86 10.78 18.66
C ALA A 115 6.29 10.33 19.00
N LYS A 116 6.58 9.04 18.91
CA LYS A 116 7.90 8.46 19.25
C LYS A 116 8.86 8.33 18.08
N ILE A 117 8.33 8.30 16.87
CA ILE A 117 9.12 8.13 15.63
C ILE A 117 8.85 9.28 14.67
N PRO A 118 9.87 9.79 13.96
CA PRO A 118 9.72 10.92 13.05
C PRO A 118 9.02 10.49 11.76
N ILE A 119 7.68 10.34 11.81
CA ILE A 119 6.86 10.14 10.62
C ILE A 119 6.56 11.53 10.05
N LEU A 120 7.27 11.92 9.00
CA LEU A 120 7.06 13.17 8.28
C LEU A 120 6.47 12.83 6.90
N PRO A 121 5.14 12.89 6.73
CA PRO A 121 4.52 12.66 5.44
C PRO A 121 4.83 13.81 4.48
N ASP A 122 5.08 13.49 3.22
CA ASP A 122 5.05 14.49 2.16
C ASP A 122 3.61 15.00 2.02
N VAL A 123 3.40 16.31 2.13
CA VAL A 123 2.08 16.92 2.00
C VAL A 123 2.12 18.07 1.01
N GLU A 124 1.06 18.19 0.22
CA GLU A 124 0.79 19.32 -0.64
C GLU A 124 -0.43 20.08 -0.09
N GLU A 125 -0.20 21.34 0.33
CA GLU A 125 -1.24 22.15 0.92
C GLU A 125 -2.08 22.86 -0.15
N TYR A 126 -3.39 22.85 0.02
CA TYR A 126 -4.36 23.56 -0.81
C TYR A 126 -5.19 24.52 0.04
N ALA A 127 -5.58 25.64 -0.52
CA ALA A 127 -6.61 26.46 0.09
C ALA A 127 -7.92 25.67 0.18
N PHE A 128 -8.75 25.94 1.18
CA PHE A 128 -10.02 25.23 1.36
C PHE A 128 -10.90 25.25 0.10
N PHE A 129 -10.95 26.40 -0.60
CA PHE A 129 -11.74 26.57 -1.82
C PHE A 129 -11.18 25.82 -3.04
N ASP A 130 -9.95 25.33 -2.96
CA ASP A 130 -9.30 24.51 -4.01
C ASP A 130 -9.58 23.00 -3.85
N ALA A 131 -10.49 22.60 -2.96
CA ALA A 131 -10.80 21.20 -2.69
C ALA A 131 -11.12 20.39 -3.97
N ASN A 132 -11.90 20.97 -4.89
CA ASN A 132 -12.27 20.30 -6.13
C ASN A 132 -11.05 20.09 -7.06
N ARG A 133 -10.10 21.02 -7.07
CA ARG A 133 -8.84 20.88 -7.81
C ARG A 133 -8.00 19.76 -7.20
N ALA A 134 -7.83 19.76 -5.89
CA ALA A 134 -7.09 18.72 -5.18
C ALA A 134 -7.68 17.31 -5.44
N LEU A 135 -9.02 17.18 -5.44
CA LEU A 135 -9.70 15.93 -5.75
C LEU A 135 -9.55 15.49 -7.22
N ALA A 136 -9.61 16.43 -8.16
CA ALA A 136 -9.41 16.15 -9.58
C ALA A 136 -7.99 15.64 -9.86
N GLU A 137 -6.98 16.29 -9.29
CA GLU A 137 -5.59 15.89 -9.40
C GLU A 137 -5.32 14.52 -8.72
N LEU A 138 -5.93 14.27 -7.55
CA LEU A 138 -5.89 12.97 -6.88
C LEU A 138 -6.45 11.86 -7.78
N LYS A 139 -7.62 12.12 -8.39
CA LYS A 139 -8.26 11.19 -9.33
C LYS A 139 -7.39 10.93 -10.57
N ALA A 140 -6.65 11.93 -11.04
CA ALA A 140 -5.72 11.83 -12.15
C ALA A 140 -4.39 11.14 -11.78
N GLY A 141 -4.20 10.72 -10.52
CA GLY A 141 -2.95 10.14 -10.02
C GLY A 141 -1.81 11.17 -9.85
N GLN A 142 -2.13 12.45 -9.89
CA GLN A 142 -1.18 13.54 -9.67
C GLN A 142 -1.02 13.80 -8.18
N ILE A 143 -0.43 12.84 -7.50
CA ILE A 143 -0.20 12.90 -6.07
C ILE A 143 1.20 12.40 -5.72
N ARG A 144 1.82 13.06 -4.73
CA ARG A 144 2.97 12.57 -4.00
C ARG A 144 2.70 12.81 -2.51
N GLY A 145 2.64 11.73 -1.72
CA GLY A 145 2.24 11.81 -0.32
C GLY A 145 0.75 12.10 -0.13
N ALA A 146 0.37 13.18 0.51
CA ALA A 146 -1.02 13.52 0.79
C ALA A 146 -1.38 14.94 0.35
N LYS A 147 -2.62 15.16 -0.10
CA LYS A 147 -3.19 16.49 -0.34
C LYS A 147 -3.96 16.93 0.90
N VAL A 148 -3.62 18.09 1.43
CA VAL A 148 -4.18 18.64 2.68
C VAL A 148 -4.86 19.97 2.42
N LEU A 149 -6.09 20.11 2.86
CA LEU A 149 -6.83 21.38 2.80
C LEU A 149 -6.54 22.21 4.05
N LYS A 150 -6.04 23.41 3.87
CA LYS A 150 -5.83 24.37 4.94
C LYS A 150 -7.14 25.08 5.26
N ILE A 151 -7.69 24.82 6.44
CA ILE A 151 -8.94 25.41 6.92
C ILE A 151 -8.59 26.59 7.82
N GLY A 152 -8.98 27.80 7.39
CA GLY A 152 -8.75 29.04 8.12
C GLY A 152 -7.38 29.66 7.86
N ASN A 153 -7.29 30.98 8.08
CA ASN A 153 -6.02 31.68 8.16
C ASN A 153 -5.39 31.29 9.50
N GLY A 154 -4.34 30.47 9.47
CA GLY A 154 -3.58 30.16 10.68
C GLY A 154 -3.16 31.47 11.36
N ARG A 155 -3.71 31.73 12.53
CA ARG A 155 -3.16 32.65 13.52
C ARG A 155 -2.08 31.93 14.29
#